data_d828684edce3c22deb50e094f09bb398
#
_entry.id   d828684edce3c22deb50e094f09bb398
#
_cell.length_a   1.000
_cell.length_b   1.000
_cell.length_c   1.000
_cell.angle_alpha   90.00
_cell.angle_beta   90.00
_cell.angle_gamma   90.00
#
_symmetry.space_group_name_H-M   'P 1'
#
loop_
_entity.id
_entity.type
_entity.pdbx_description
1 polymer ?
#
loop_
_entity_poly.entity_id
_entity_poly.type
_entity_poly.pdbx_seq_one_letter_code
_entity_poly.pdbx_strand_id
1 'polypeptide(L)'
;MRKDYLMTPGPTPVPAEVLLTMAAPIIHHRTPDFSAAFAESIAGLKYVFDTEGDVLLFASSGTGVMEAAIANCFCVGDTVVVCRNGKFGDRQKQIAEVYGLNVVDLHYEWTSVVDPADVATALEENPGVRGVIVTQSETSSGVLNDVKAIGAIVAEYPETVLIVDSITGIGAVECKTDEWGLDVVMTGSQKGLMLPPGLAACTVSKKAWRAYARSTLPKFYFDWMRYQKNVEKDTTPFTPAVSLVLGLNVALKMIREEGLENTIARHSRLAEATRRGCEALGLKLFAPPEGRGSAVTPVWVPAGIDGKAIVKMMKSEYGVTIAGGQDDYAGRIFRVGHLGYFGDFDIITTLAALEMTLAKLGYEFERGSGIKAAESVFMEG
;
A
#
# COMPACT_ATOMS: atom_id res chain seq x y z
N MET A 1 -33.84 -0.05 -4.93
CA MET A 1 -32.50 0.38 -5.35
C MET A 1 -31.56 0.24 -4.14
N ARG A 2 -30.38 -0.34 -4.28
CA ARG A 2 -29.40 -0.52 -3.20
C ARG A 2 -28.12 0.25 -3.54
N LYS A 3 -27.53 0.93 -2.58
CA LYS A 3 -26.20 1.51 -2.71
C LYS A 3 -25.16 0.41 -2.44
N ASP A 4 -24.10 0.35 -3.24
CA ASP A 4 -22.97 -0.54 -3.01
C ASP A 4 -21.80 0.24 -2.39
N TYR A 5 -21.12 -0.39 -1.43
CA TYR A 5 -19.97 0.15 -0.70
C TYR A 5 -18.76 -0.75 -0.91
N LEU A 6 -17.66 -0.16 -1.35
CA LEU A 6 -16.40 -0.86 -1.59
C LEU A 6 -15.47 -0.64 -0.39
N MET A 7 -15.44 -1.62 0.52
CA MET A 7 -14.68 -1.56 1.79
C MET A 7 -13.46 -2.51 1.77
N THR A 8 -12.86 -2.66 0.59
CA THR A 8 -11.68 -3.52 0.39
C THR A 8 -10.39 -2.72 0.60
N PRO A 9 -9.27 -3.37 0.99
CA PRO A 9 -7.97 -2.70 1.12
C PRO A 9 -7.28 -2.44 -0.23
N GLY A 10 -8.03 -2.44 -1.31
CA GLY A 10 -7.62 -2.16 -2.69
C GLY A 10 -8.22 -3.16 -3.70
N PRO A 11 -8.84 -2.63 -4.79
CA PRO A 11 -9.03 -1.20 -5.04
C PRO A 11 -9.94 -0.53 -4.00
N THR A 12 -9.75 0.77 -3.84
CA THR A 12 -10.51 1.61 -2.90
C THR A 12 -11.54 2.47 -3.64
N PRO A 13 -12.52 3.08 -2.95
CA PRO A 13 -13.41 4.06 -3.54
C PRO A 13 -12.65 5.20 -4.21
N VAL A 14 -13.23 5.74 -5.28
CA VAL A 14 -12.66 6.84 -6.05
C VAL A 14 -13.58 8.06 -5.90
N PRO A 15 -13.05 9.27 -5.59
CA PRO A 15 -13.83 10.49 -5.51
C PRO A 15 -14.54 10.81 -6.82
N ALA A 16 -15.73 11.42 -6.74
CA ALA A 16 -16.53 11.77 -7.91
C ALA A 16 -15.77 12.73 -8.84
N GLU A 17 -15.03 13.69 -8.28
CA GLU A 17 -14.23 14.67 -9.01
C GLU A 17 -13.14 13.99 -9.85
N VAL A 18 -12.51 12.97 -9.31
CA VAL A 18 -11.51 12.15 -10.03
C VAL A 18 -12.16 11.39 -11.18
N LEU A 19 -13.31 10.73 -10.93
CA LEU A 19 -14.05 9.99 -11.96
C LEU A 19 -14.54 10.91 -13.09
N LEU A 20 -15.07 12.10 -12.75
CA LEU A 20 -15.53 13.09 -13.73
C LEU A 20 -14.37 13.62 -14.59
N THR A 21 -13.22 13.89 -13.98
CA THR A 21 -12.01 14.29 -14.72
C THR A 21 -11.55 13.20 -15.69
N MET A 22 -11.58 11.94 -15.27
CA MET A 22 -11.22 10.81 -16.12
C MET A 22 -12.22 10.55 -17.25
N ALA A 23 -13.48 10.96 -17.09
CA ALA A 23 -14.54 10.85 -18.11
C ALA A 23 -14.53 12.00 -19.13
N ALA A 24 -13.73 13.05 -18.92
CA ALA A 24 -13.57 14.14 -19.86
C ALA A 24 -12.95 13.68 -21.18
N PRO A 25 -13.16 14.41 -22.30
CA PRO A 25 -12.52 14.11 -23.58
C PRO A 25 -10.99 14.01 -23.42
N ILE A 26 -10.41 12.92 -23.94
CA ILE A 26 -8.98 12.66 -23.82
C ILE A 26 -8.17 13.71 -24.59
N ILE A 27 -7.10 14.21 -23.98
CA ILE A 27 -6.12 15.09 -24.61
C ILE A 27 -4.92 14.28 -25.11
N HIS A 28 -4.16 14.83 -26.06
CA HIS A 28 -2.97 14.17 -26.55
C HIS A 28 -1.79 14.39 -25.58
N HIS A 29 -1.07 13.31 -25.25
CA HIS A 29 0.01 13.29 -24.25
C HIS A 29 1.30 14.07 -24.63
N ARG A 30 1.34 14.72 -25.81
CA ARG A 30 2.43 15.60 -26.25
C ARG A 30 1.98 17.07 -26.38
N THR A 31 0.94 17.45 -25.64
CA THR A 31 0.46 18.84 -25.58
C THR A 31 0.96 19.53 -24.31
N PRO A 32 1.06 20.87 -24.31
CA PRO A 32 1.42 21.63 -23.12
C PRO A 32 0.47 21.36 -21.92
N ASP A 33 -0.82 21.16 -22.18
CA ASP A 33 -1.80 20.87 -21.12
C ASP A 33 -1.50 19.55 -20.40
N PHE A 34 -1.12 18.50 -21.16
CA PHE A 34 -0.70 17.24 -20.54
C PHE A 34 0.61 17.41 -19.77
N SER A 35 1.59 18.13 -20.34
CA SER A 35 2.89 18.37 -19.67
C SER A 35 2.68 19.09 -18.34
N ALA A 36 1.82 20.12 -18.30
CA ALA A 36 1.49 20.82 -17.06
C ALA A 36 0.87 19.87 -16.02
N ALA A 37 -0.15 19.10 -16.40
CA ALA A 37 -0.80 18.13 -15.51
C ALA A 37 0.15 17.03 -15.04
N PHE A 38 1.07 16.57 -15.89
CA PHE A 38 2.08 15.59 -15.54
C PHE A 38 3.10 16.15 -14.53
N ALA A 39 3.61 17.36 -14.77
CA ALA A 39 4.52 18.05 -13.84
C ALA A 39 3.88 18.24 -12.45
N GLU A 40 2.62 18.69 -12.40
CA GLU A 40 1.87 18.80 -11.15
C GLU A 40 1.67 17.45 -10.46
N SER A 41 1.43 16.38 -11.24
CA SER A 41 1.31 15.02 -10.69
C SER A 41 2.62 14.53 -10.09
N ILE A 42 3.77 14.79 -10.72
CA ILE A 42 5.10 14.47 -10.18
C ILE A 42 5.37 15.27 -8.89
N ALA A 43 5.06 16.57 -8.89
CA ALA A 43 5.18 17.40 -7.69
C ALA A 43 4.28 16.93 -6.54
N GLY A 44 3.04 16.51 -6.86
CA GLY A 44 2.11 15.94 -5.89
C GLY A 44 2.58 14.58 -5.35
N LEU A 45 3.18 13.73 -6.19
CA LEU A 45 3.78 12.48 -5.76
C LEU A 45 4.99 12.72 -4.85
N LYS A 46 5.87 13.68 -5.15
CA LYS A 46 6.96 14.06 -4.24
C LYS A 46 6.43 14.44 -2.86
N TYR A 47 5.34 15.21 -2.81
CA TYR A 47 4.70 15.60 -1.56
C TYR A 47 4.20 14.40 -0.74
N VAL A 48 3.53 13.43 -1.36
CA VAL A 48 3.00 12.26 -0.62
C VAL A 48 4.06 11.22 -0.27
N PHE A 49 5.18 11.19 -1.01
CA PHE A 49 6.35 10.39 -0.66
C PHE A 49 7.26 11.06 0.37
N ASP A 50 7.04 12.33 0.66
CA ASP A 50 7.92 13.15 1.50
C ASP A 50 9.38 13.08 1.02
N THR A 51 9.62 13.52 -0.23
CA THR A 51 10.93 13.44 -0.89
C THR A 51 11.20 14.63 -1.82
N GLU A 52 12.44 15.08 -1.84
CA GLU A 52 12.98 15.97 -2.87
C GLU A 52 13.68 15.18 -4.01
N GLY A 53 13.84 13.86 -3.82
CA GLY A 53 14.46 12.97 -4.79
C GLY A 53 13.66 12.79 -6.06
N ASP A 54 14.12 11.88 -6.92
CA ASP A 54 13.43 11.56 -8.17
C ASP A 54 12.22 10.68 -7.93
N VAL A 55 11.12 10.98 -8.63
CA VAL A 55 9.89 10.19 -8.65
C VAL A 55 9.58 9.77 -10.07
N LEU A 56 9.39 8.49 -10.28
CA LEU A 56 9.06 7.90 -11.57
C LEU A 56 7.63 7.36 -11.55
N LEU A 57 6.85 7.68 -12.59
CA LEU A 57 5.44 7.28 -12.73
C LEU A 57 5.28 6.35 -13.93
N PHE A 58 4.68 5.18 -13.69
CA PHE A 58 4.48 4.11 -14.67
C PHE A 58 3.00 3.82 -14.91
N ALA A 59 2.62 3.55 -16.15
CA ALA A 59 1.36 2.89 -16.46
C ALA A 59 1.50 1.39 -16.10
N SER A 60 1.18 1.06 -14.86
CA SER A 60 1.44 -0.25 -14.28
C SER A 60 0.58 -0.52 -13.04
N SER A 61 0.59 -1.76 -12.58
CA SER A 61 0.18 -2.12 -11.22
C SER A 61 1.36 -1.99 -10.24
N GLY A 62 1.08 -2.06 -8.93
CA GLY A 62 2.13 -2.14 -7.90
C GLY A 62 3.15 -3.26 -8.16
N THR A 63 2.70 -4.43 -8.66
CA THR A 63 3.61 -5.53 -8.99
C THR A 63 4.63 -5.13 -10.07
N GLY A 64 4.22 -4.35 -11.08
CA GLY A 64 5.17 -3.90 -12.10
C GLY A 64 6.23 -2.93 -11.55
N VAL A 65 5.90 -2.08 -10.56
CA VAL A 65 6.94 -1.23 -9.94
C VAL A 65 7.85 -2.03 -9.00
N MET A 66 7.37 -3.15 -8.41
CA MET A 66 8.23 -4.11 -7.71
C MET A 66 9.27 -4.72 -8.66
N GLU A 67 8.83 -5.21 -9.84
CA GLU A 67 9.73 -5.71 -10.89
C GLU A 67 10.69 -4.63 -11.39
N ALA A 68 10.19 -3.39 -11.57
CA ALA A 68 11.02 -2.25 -11.96
C ALA A 68 12.16 -2.02 -10.96
N ALA A 69 11.88 -2.04 -9.65
CA ALA A 69 12.90 -1.86 -8.62
C ALA A 69 13.99 -2.94 -8.71
N ILE A 70 13.61 -4.20 -8.80
CA ILE A 70 14.55 -5.32 -8.95
C ILE A 70 15.39 -5.19 -10.23
N ALA A 71 14.74 -5.00 -11.37
CA ALA A 71 15.43 -4.94 -12.67
C ALA A 71 16.39 -3.75 -12.77
N ASN A 72 16.14 -2.66 -12.06
CA ASN A 72 16.97 -1.46 -12.12
C ASN A 72 18.08 -1.40 -11.05
N CYS A 73 18.00 -2.18 -9.97
CA CYS A 73 18.97 -2.12 -8.88
C CYS A 73 20.03 -3.22 -8.90
N PHE A 74 19.75 -4.37 -9.51
CA PHE A 74 20.55 -5.59 -9.30
C PHE A 74 21.10 -6.21 -10.58
N CYS A 75 22.05 -7.15 -10.39
CA CYS A 75 22.57 -8.06 -11.39
C CYS A 75 22.13 -9.49 -11.06
N VAL A 76 22.15 -10.39 -12.06
CA VAL A 76 21.98 -11.83 -11.80
C VAL A 76 23.05 -12.30 -10.81
N GLY A 77 22.65 -13.05 -9.78
CA GLY A 77 23.53 -13.57 -8.74
C GLY A 77 23.80 -12.59 -7.59
N ASP A 78 23.31 -11.32 -7.65
CA ASP A 78 23.36 -10.43 -6.48
C ASP A 78 22.57 -11.05 -5.33
N THR A 79 23.06 -10.88 -4.10
CA THR A 79 22.38 -11.34 -2.88
C THR A 79 21.53 -10.22 -2.30
N VAL A 80 20.28 -10.53 -1.93
CA VAL A 80 19.35 -9.61 -1.28
C VAL A 80 18.72 -10.26 -0.04
N VAL A 81 18.48 -9.46 0.99
CA VAL A 81 17.66 -9.84 2.13
C VAL A 81 16.21 -9.51 1.81
N VAL A 82 15.30 -10.46 1.97
CA VAL A 82 13.85 -10.22 1.78
C VAL A 82 13.13 -10.51 3.10
N CYS A 83 12.52 -9.46 3.66
CA CYS A 83 11.68 -9.57 4.85
C CYS A 83 10.25 -9.88 4.44
N ARG A 84 9.68 -10.99 4.92
CA ARG A 84 8.33 -11.40 4.56
C ARG A 84 7.51 -11.88 5.75
N ASN A 85 6.42 -11.20 5.99
CA ASN A 85 5.39 -11.51 6.98
C ASN A 85 3.98 -11.44 6.38
N GLY A 86 3.88 -11.75 5.09
CA GLY A 86 2.62 -11.77 4.35
C GLY A 86 2.79 -11.95 2.85
N LYS A 87 1.66 -11.90 2.16
CA LYS A 87 1.56 -12.18 0.70
C LYS A 87 2.42 -11.26 -0.16
N PHE A 88 2.58 -9.99 0.23
CA PHE A 88 3.32 -9.04 -0.59
C PHE A 88 4.83 -9.17 -0.37
N GLY A 89 5.27 -9.51 0.84
CA GLY A 89 6.63 -9.96 1.10
C GLY A 89 6.98 -11.23 0.32
N ASP A 90 6.09 -12.24 0.29
CA ASP A 90 6.26 -13.45 -0.53
C ASP A 90 6.39 -13.13 -2.02
N ARG A 91 5.62 -12.15 -2.52
CA ARG A 91 5.71 -11.70 -3.92
C ARG A 91 7.07 -11.06 -4.22
N GLN A 92 7.61 -10.25 -3.33
CA GLN A 92 8.94 -9.65 -3.47
C GLN A 92 10.02 -10.73 -3.60
N LYS A 93 9.95 -11.76 -2.75
CA LYS A 93 10.85 -12.93 -2.84
C LYS A 93 10.74 -13.61 -4.20
N GLN A 94 9.52 -13.93 -4.63
CA GLN A 94 9.27 -14.59 -5.92
C GLN A 94 9.83 -13.77 -7.09
N ILE A 95 9.65 -12.45 -7.09
CA ILE A 95 10.20 -11.58 -8.12
C ILE A 95 11.74 -11.63 -8.09
N ALA A 96 12.36 -11.49 -6.90
CA ALA A 96 13.82 -11.56 -6.77
C ALA A 96 14.40 -12.88 -7.33
N GLU A 97 13.76 -14.00 -6.99
CA GLU A 97 14.14 -15.33 -7.48
C GLU A 97 13.99 -15.48 -9.01
N VAL A 98 12.88 -14.96 -9.59
CA VAL A 98 12.64 -14.97 -11.06
C VAL A 98 13.72 -14.17 -11.80
N TYR A 99 14.18 -13.07 -11.21
CA TYR A 99 15.27 -12.26 -11.77
C TYR A 99 16.68 -12.82 -11.48
N GLY A 100 16.78 -14.01 -10.86
CA GLY A 100 18.04 -14.71 -10.62
C GLY A 100 18.87 -14.15 -9.48
N LEU A 101 18.24 -13.53 -8.49
CA LEU A 101 18.91 -13.08 -7.26
C LEU A 101 19.01 -14.20 -6.25
N ASN A 102 20.06 -14.18 -5.42
CA ASN A 102 20.19 -15.02 -4.24
C ASN A 102 19.44 -14.38 -3.08
N VAL A 103 18.48 -15.09 -2.48
CA VAL A 103 17.63 -14.53 -1.42
C VAL A 103 18.06 -15.07 -0.05
N VAL A 104 18.43 -14.15 0.85
CA VAL A 104 18.47 -14.38 2.29
C VAL A 104 17.05 -14.12 2.81
N ASP A 105 16.35 -15.17 3.21
CA ASP A 105 14.92 -15.19 3.48
C ASP A 105 14.64 -14.98 4.97
N LEU A 106 14.26 -13.76 5.37
CA LEU A 106 13.75 -13.46 6.69
C LEU A 106 12.23 -13.68 6.73
N HIS A 107 11.85 -14.91 7.07
CA HIS A 107 10.46 -15.35 7.10
C HIS A 107 9.86 -15.29 8.49
N TYR A 108 8.78 -14.55 8.62
CA TYR A 108 7.97 -14.40 9.84
C TYR A 108 6.56 -14.94 9.61
N GLU A 109 5.91 -15.35 10.69
CA GLU A 109 4.47 -15.60 10.68
C GLU A 109 3.72 -14.31 10.29
N TRP A 110 2.59 -14.45 9.61
CA TRP A 110 1.79 -13.29 9.17
C TRP A 110 1.25 -12.43 10.33
N THR A 111 1.25 -12.98 11.54
CA THR A 111 0.86 -12.27 12.78
C THR A 111 2.03 -11.61 13.49
N SER A 112 3.19 -11.52 12.86
CA SER A 112 4.41 -10.96 13.46
C SER A 112 4.90 -9.74 12.67
N VAL A 113 5.53 -8.81 13.36
CA VAL A 113 6.30 -7.72 12.73
C VAL A 113 7.69 -8.22 12.32
N VAL A 114 8.29 -7.57 11.34
CA VAL A 114 9.71 -7.78 11.01
C VAL A 114 10.56 -7.15 12.12
N ASP A 115 11.45 -7.94 12.73
CA ASP A 115 12.40 -7.42 13.72
C ASP A 115 13.60 -6.74 12.99
N PRO A 116 13.83 -5.43 13.19
CA PRO A 116 15.00 -4.76 12.63
C PRO A 116 16.33 -5.39 13.04
N ALA A 117 16.43 -6.02 14.23
CA ALA A 117 17.63 -6.71 14.68
C ALA A 117 17.99 -7.92 13.78
N ASP A 118 16.99 -8.63 13.27
CA ASP A 118 17.23 -9.74 12.34
C ASP A 118 17.78 -9.23 11.00
N VAL A 119 17.36 -8.03 10.56
CA VAL A 119 17.92 -7.39 9.35
C VAL A 119 19.39 -7.03 9.58
N ALA A 120 19.75 -6.49 10.74
CA ALA A 120 21.14 -6.19 11.09
C ALA A 120 21.99 -7.47 11.08
N THR A 121 21.52 -8.52 11.76
CA THR A 121 22.18 -9.83 11.80
C THR A 121 22.37 -10.42 10.38
N ALA A 122 21.31 -10.36 9.54
CA ALA A 122 21.41 -10.87 8.18
C ALA A 122 22.43 -10.11 7.32
N LEU A 123 22.59 -8.81 7.53
CA LEU A 123 23.60 -7.98 6.85
C LEU A 123 25.03 -8.29 7.35
N GLU A 124 25.22 -8.51 8.65
CA GLU A 124 26.51 -8.88 9.23
C GLU A 124 26.96 -10.27 8.78
N GLU A 125 26.06 -11.24 8.76
CA GLU A 125 26.34 -12.63 8.38
C GLU A 125 26.53 -12.83 6.86
N ASN A 126 26.01 -11.90 6.04
CA ASN A 126 26.08 -12.01 4.59
C ASN A 126 26.80 -10.78 3.97
N PRO A 127 28.14 -10.71 4.10
CA PRO A 127 28.89 -9.60 3.52
C PRO A 127 28.70 -9.53 2.01
N GLY A 128 28.40 -8.31 1.50
CA GLY A 128 28.16 -8.10 0.08
C GLY A 128 26.70 -8.19 -0.36
N VAL A 129 25.75 -8.26 0.56
CA VAL A 129 24.33 -8.05 0.29
C VAL A 129 24.14 -6.72 -0.43
N ARG A 130 23.40 -6.74 -1.55
CA ARG A 130 23.17 -5.59 -2.43
C ARG A 130 21.84 -4.90 -2.19
N GLY A 131 20.90 -5.55 -1.50
CA GLY A 131 19.60 -4.96 -1.19
C GLY A 131 18.91 -5.58 0.01
N VAL A 132 18.12 -4.76 0.69
CA VAL A 132 17.11 -5.18 1.67
C VAL A 132 15.76 -4.81 1.08
N ILE A 133 14.82 -5.74 1.10
CA ILE A 133 13.48 -5.59 0.53
C ILE A 133 12.47 -5.86 1.63
N VAL A 134 11.60 -4.89 1.91
CA VAL A 134 10.60 -4.98 2.99
C VAL A 134 9.28 -4.36 2.56
N THR A 135 8.17 -4.96 3.00
CA THR A 135 6.83 -4.35 2.87
C THR A 135 6.54 -3.52 4.11
N GLN A 136 6.29 -2.21 3.96
CA GLN A 136 5.95 -1.34 5.08
C GLN A 136 4.58 -1.70 5.66
N SER A 137 3.52 -1.69 4.83
CA SER A 137 2.15 -2.01 5.23
C SER A 137 1.68 -3.27 4.52
N GLU A 138 1.78 -4.41 5.19
CA GLU A 138 1.41 -5.71 4.63
C GLU A 138 -0.11 -5.89 4.61
N THR A 139 -0.71 -5.73 3.46
CA THR A 139 -2.17 -5.70 3.27
C THR A 139 -2.85 -7.02 3.60
N SER A 140 -2.13 -8.13 3.47
CA SER A 140 -2.69 -9.47 3.74
C SER A 140 -2.88 -9.73 5.23
N SER A 141 -1.97 -9.20 6.06
CA SER A 141 -1.93 -9.40 7.51
C SER A 141 -2.31 -8.16 8.33
N GLY A 142 -2.35 -6.95 7.71
CA GLY A 142 -2.58 -5.68 8.40
C GLY A 142 -1.40 -5.21 9.25
N VAL A 143 -0.25 -5.86 9.10
CA VAL A 143 0.96 -5.53 9.85
C VAL A 143 1.68 -4.34 9.23
N LEU A 144 2.10 -3.41 10.06
CA LEU A 144 2.98 -2.29 9.76
C LEU A 144 4.38 -2.60 10.28
N ASN A 145 5.36 -2.68 9.38
CA ASN A 145 6.75 -2.91 9.72
C ASN A 145 7.52 -1.60 9.91
N ASP A 146 8.46 -1.56 10.85
CA ASP A 146 9.27 -0.38 11.16
C ASP A 146 10.38 -0.15 10.12
N VAL A 147 9.99 0.43 8.98
CA VAL A 147 10.95 0.75 7.91
C VAL A 147 11.88 1.90 8.28
N LYS A 148 11.55 2.72 9.29
CA LYS A 148 12.44 3.75 9.83
C LYS A 148 13.65 3.13 10.52
N ALA A 149 13.42 2.16 11.43
CA ALA A 149 14.50 1.45 12.10
C ALA A 149 15.35 0.65 11.10
N ILE A 150 14.70 -0.03 10.13
CA ILE A 150 15.42 -0.75 9.06
C ILE A 150 16.24 0.23 8.21
N GLY A 151 15.71 1.42 7.90
CA GLY A 151 16.42 2.47 7.16
C GLY A 151 17.71 2.91 7.85
N ALA A 152 17.62 3.13 9.16
CA ALA A 152 18.80 3.50 9.97
C ALA A 152 19.89 2.40 9.93
N ILE A 153 19.51 1.12 9.99
CA ILE A 153 20.45 -0.01 9.87
C ILE A 153 21.09 -0.05 8.48
N VAL A 154 20.28 0.03 7.41
CA VAL A 154 20.78 -0.06 6.03
C VAL A 154 21.62 1.15 5.63
N ALA A 155 21.47 2.30 6.30
CA ALA A 155 22.31 3.49 6.09
C ALA A 155 23.80 3.22 6.35
N GLU A 156 24.14 2.28 7.26
CA GLU A 156 25.53 1.88 7.56
C GLU A 156 26.16 1.06 6.41
N TYR A 157 25.36 0.63 5.42
CA TYR A 157 25.79 -0.20 4.29
C TYR A 157 25.67 0.56 2.97
N PRO A 158 26.71 1.32 2.53
CA PRO A 158 26.64 2.25 1.41
C PRO A 158 26.35 1.61 0.03
N GLU A 159 26.59 0.29 -0.09
CA GLU A 159 26.36 -0.48 -1.32
C GLU A 159 25.05 -1.28 -1.30
N THR A 160 24.32 -1.28 -0.20
CA THR A 160 23.06 -2.01 -0.01
C THR A 160 21.88 -1.06 -0.18
N VAL A 161 21.04 -1.30 -1.18
CA VAL A 161 19.82 -0.48 -1.46
C VAL A 161 18.66 -0.96 -0.59
N LEU A 162 17.95 -0.06 0.04
CA LEU A 162 16.69 -0.35 0.74
C LEU A 162 15.50 -0.14 -0.19
N ILE A 163 14.77 -1.21 -0.50
CA ILE A 163 13.54 -1.19 -1.30
C ILE A 163 12.34 -1.40 -0.38
N VAL A 164 11.45 -0.43 -0.33
CA VAL A 164 10.26 -0.42 0.52
C VAL A 164 8.99 -0.50 -0.33
N ASP A 165 8.27 -1.61 -0.19
CA ASP A 165 6.90 -1.69 -0.69
C ASP A 165 5.98 -0.94 0.28
N SER A 166 5.66 0.29 -0.07
CA SER A 166 4.66 1.12 0.62
C SER A 166 3.40 1.33 -0.25
N ILE A 167 3.08 0.33 -1.11
CA ILE A 167 1.93 0.41 -2.01
C ILE A 167 0.65 0.67 -1.23
N THR A 168 0.49 0.07 -0.08
CA THR A 168 -0.67 0.27 0.81
C THR A 168 -0.37 1.29 1.92
N GLY A 169 0.89 1.72 2.06
CA GLY A 169 1.32 2.67 3.09
C GLY A 169 1.18 4.13 2.68
N ILE A 170 1.63 4.50 1.47
CA ILE A 170 1.65 5.89 1.02
C ILE A 170 0.26 6.54 1.11
N GLY A 171 0.19 7.67 1.83
CA GLY A 171 -1.03 8.40 2.12
C GLY A 171 -1.87 7.82 3.28
N ALA A 172 -1.57 6.62 3.77
CA ALA A 172 -2.31 5.97 4.85
C ALA A 172 -1.52 5.82 6.16
N VAL A 173 -0.19 5.74 6.07
CA VAL A 173 0.72 5.70 7.21
C VAL A 173 1.89 6.64 6.97
N GLU A 174 2.56 7.05 8.02
CA GLU A 174 3.75 7.88 7.91
C GLU A 174 4.86 7.15 7.12
N CYS A 175 5.45 7.85 6.13
CA CYS A 175 6.56 7.34 5.33
C CYS A 175 7.41 8.53 4.87
N LYS A 176 8.44 8.84 5.65
CA LYS A 176 9.36 9.95 5.37
C LYS A 176 10.56 9.44 4.59
N THR A 177 10.44 9.42 3.28
CA THR A 177 11.42 8.77 2.38
C THR A 177 12.83 9.27 2.61
N ASP A 178 13.03 10.58 2.60
CA ASP A 178 14.38 11.19 2.70
C ASP A 178 14.92 11.14 4.14
N GLU A 179 14.08 11.50 5.14
CA GLU A 179 14.47 11.50 6.55
C GLU A 179 14.87 10.11 7.04
N TRP A 180 14.18 9.07 6.60
CA TRP A 180 14.44 7.69 7.02
C TRP A 180 15.46 6.96 6.13
N GLY A 181 16.02 7.63 5.13
CA GLY A 181 17.03 7.08 4.23
C GLY A 181 16.55 5.92 3.37
N LEU A 182 15.27 5.93 2.97
CA LEU A 182 14.69 4.90 2.11
C LEU A 182 15.11 5.13 0.65
N ASP A 183 15.68 4.12 0.00
CA ASP A 183 16.27 4.31 -1.33
C ASP A 183 15.25 4.23 -2.47
N VAL A 184 14.32 3.27 -2.36
CA VAL A 184 13.23 3.08 -3.32
C VAL A 184 11.96 2.84 -2.53
N VAL A 185 11.00 3.76 -2.62
CA VAL A 185 9.67 3.60 -2.00
C VAL A 185 8.64 3.51 -3.11
N MET A 186 7.76 2.52 -3.03
CA MET A 186 6.80 2.21 -4.10
C MET A 186 5.36 2.45 -3.66
N THR A 187 4.52 2.93 -4.61
CA THR A 187 3.07 3.05 -4.39
C THR A 187 2.26 2.64 -5.62
N GLY A 188 0.95 2.45 -5.43
CA GLY A 188 -0.01 2.13 -6.50
C GLY A 188 -1.27 2.99 -6.42
N SER A 189 -1.82 3.33 -7.58
CA SER A 189 -2.93 4.30 -7.72
C SER A 189 -4.20 3.92 -6.97
N GLN A 190 -4.53 2.62 -6.88
CA GLN A 190 -5.78 2.10 -6.33
C GLN A 190 -5.78 1.94 -4.79
N LYS A 191 -4.89 2.62 -4.10
CA LYS A 191 -4.69 2.58 -2.66
C LYS A 191 -4.92 3.97 -2.04
N GLY A 192 -4.01 4.45 -1.21
CA GLY A 192 -4.12 5.77 -0.60
C GLY A 192 -4.24 6.94 -1.59
N LEU A 193 -3.84 6.75 -2.86
CA LEU A 193 -3.97 7.77 -3.90
C LEU A 193 -5.38 7.89 -4.50
N MET A 194 -6.36 7.10 -4.07
CA MET A 194 -7.79 7.24 -4.39
C MET A 194 -8.12 7.22 -5.90
N LEU A 195 -7.39 6.44 -6.71
CA LEU A 195 -7.65 6.27 -8.13
C LEU A 195 -8.04 4.83 -8.48
N PRO A 196 -8.57 4.60 -9.70
CA PRO A 196 -8.61 3.27 -10.27
C PRO A 196 -7.20 2.66 -10.41
N PRO A 197 -7.07 1.31 -10.43
CA PRO A 197 -5.82 0.65 -10.74
C PRO A 197 -5.31 1.05 -12.14
N GLY A 198 -3.99 1.16 -12.31
CA GLY A 198 -3.39 1.40 -13.62
C GLY A 198 -2.17 2.32 -13.61
N LEU A 199 -1.89 2.99 -12.48
CA LEU A 199 -0.63 3.72 -12.27
C LEU A 199 0.10 3.15 -11.05
N ALA A 200 1.43 3.19 -11.12
CA ALA A 200 2.33 2.94 -10.00
C ALA A 200 3.49 3.92 -10.06
N ALA A 201 4.03 4.29 -8.91
CA ALA A 201 5.17 5.20 -8.83
C ALA A 201 6.22 4.69 -7.83
N CYS A 202 7.46 5.11 -8.03
CA CYS A 202 8.50 4.91 -7.04
C CYS A 202 9.42 6.13 -6.93
N THR A 203 10.03 6.27 -5.75
CA THR A 203 11.16 7.16 -5.53
C THR A 203 12.46 6.49 -5.93
N VAL A 204 13.49 7.27 -6.28
CA VAL A 204 14.82 6.75 -6.59
C VAL A 204 15.88 7.64 -5.94
N SER A 205 16.55 7.14 -4.89
CA SER A 205 17.62 7.85 -4.20
C SER A 205 18.91 7.92 -5.04
N LYS A 206 19.85 8.77 -4.61
CA LYS A 206 21.19 8.79 -5.20
C LYS A 206 21.91 7.44 -5.08
N LYS A 207 21.66 6.68 -4.01
CA LYS A 207 22.21 5.33 -3.82
C LYS A 207 21.56 4.34 -4.80
N ALA A 208 20.24 4.41 -5.00
CA ALA A 208 19.54 3.60 -5.99
C ALA A 208 19.99 3.92 -7.44
N TRP A 209 20.29 5.18 -7.77
CA TRP A 209 20.88 5.55 -9.05
C TRP A 209 22.30 4.97 -9.26
N ARG A 210 23.12 4.88 -8.20
CA ARG A 210 24.42 4.17 -8.30
C ARG A 210 24.22 2.67 -8.55
N ALA A 211 23.24 2.06 -7.89
CA ALA A 211 22.86 0.67 -8.16
C ALA A 211 22.37 0.48 -9.59
N TYR A 212 21.53 1.38 -10.11
CA TYR A 212 21.10 1.37 -11.51
C TYR A 212 22.29 1.37 -12.49
N ALA A 213 23.29 2.20 -12.25
CA ALA A 213 24.44 2.33 -13.15
C ALA A 213 25.26 1.03 -13.31
N ARG A 214 25.20 0.12 -12.33
CA ARG A 214 25.86 -1.20 -12.38
C ARG A 214 24.92 -2.35 -12.74
N SER A 215 23.59 -2.14 -12.67
CA SER A 215 22.61 -3.19 -12.96
C SER A 215 22.71 -3.69 -14.40
N THR A 216 22.77 -5.02 -14.54
CA THR A 216 22.82 -5.71 -15.85
C THR A 216 21.55 -6.47 -16.18
N LEU A 217 20.55 -6.48 -15.30
CA LEU A 217 19.28 -7.14 -15.56
C LEU A 217 18.56 -6.50 -16.76
N PRO A 218 17.91 -7.30 -17.62
CA PRO A 218 17.22 -6.79 -18.79
C PRO A 218 16.03 -5.92 -18.40
N LYS A 219 15.95 -4.74 -19.00
CA LYS A 219 14.88 -3.77 -18.78
C LYS A 219 14.68 -2.92 -20.03
N PHE A 220 13.45 -2.70 -20.43
CA PHE A 220 13.10 -1.81 -21.54
C PHE A 220 11.95 -0.89 -21.17
N TYR A 221 10.77 -1.48 -20.84
CA TYR A 221 9.60 -0.69 -20.46
C TYR A 221 9.79 -0.03 -19.09
N PHE A 222 10.39 -0.72 -18.13
CA PHE A 222 10.65 -0.22 -16.79
C PHE A 222 12.07 0.34 -16.59
N ASP A 223 12.76 0.74 -17.65
CA ASP A 223 14.10 1.35 -17.57
C ASP A 223 13.99 2.77 -16.99
N TRP A 224 14.43 2.94 -15.74
CA TRP A 224 14.33 4.18 -14.97
C TRP A 224 14.95 5.39 -15.68
N MET A 225 16.08 5.23 -16.35
CA MET A 225 16.75 6.34 -17.05
C MET A 225 15.90 6.87 -18.21
N ARG A 226 15.10 6.01 -18.86
CA ARG A 226 14.15 6.47 -19.88
C ARG A 226 13.06 7.35 -19.28
N TYR A 227 12.53 6.95 -18.10
CA TYR A 227 11.52 7.73 -17.40
C TYR A 227 12.11 9.04 -16.89
N GLN A 228 13.28 9.01 -16.22
CA GLN A 228 13.94 10.20 -15.68
C GLN A 228 14.18 11.28 -16.74
N LYS A 229 14.78 10.91 -17.88
CA LYS A 229 15.01 11.83 -19.01
C LYS A 229 13.74 12.45 -19.59
N ASN A 230 12.59 11.83 -19.37
CA ASN A 230 11.31 12.33 -19.84
C ASN A 230 10.58 13.13 -18.74
N VAL A 231 10.71 12.76 -17.46
CA VAL A 231 10.22 13.56 -16.33
C VAL A 231 10.86 14.96 -16.33
N GLU A 232 12.17 15.07 -16.62
CA GLU A 232 12.86 16.35 -16.78
C GLU A 232 12.29 17.26 -17.90
N LYS A 233 11.47 16.70 -18.78
CA LYS A 233 10.81 17.39 -19.89
C LYS A 233 9.29 17.44 -19.74
N ASP A 234 8.79 17.16 -18.55
CA ASP A 234 7.36 17.09 -18.21
C ASP A 234 6.58 16.17 -19.15
N THR A 235 7.15 14.98 -19.46
CA THR A 235 6.54 14.02 -20.36
C THR A 235 6.87 12.57 -19.99
N THR A 236 6.42 11.61 -20.78
CA THR A 236 6.64 10.18 -20.57
C THR A 236 7.39 9.55 -21.74
N PRO A 237 8.19 8.49 -21.55
CA PRO A 237 8.92 7.81 -22.62
C PRO A 237 8.00 7.08 -23.61
N PHE A 238 6.86 6.60 -23.14
CA PHE A 238 5.86 5.85 -23.89
C PHE A 238 4.50 6.54 -23.74
N THR A 239 3.49 6.13 -24.53
CA THR A 239 2.12 6.63 -24.38
C THR A 239 1.60 6.31 -22.99
N PRO A 240 1.27 7.31 -22.16
CA PRO A 240 0.81 7.10 -20.79
C PRO A 240 -0.69 6.79 -20.72
N ALA A 241 -1.15 6.38 -19.57
CA ALA A 241 -2.55 6.30 -19.22
C ALA A 241 -3.11 7.72 -18.94
N VAL A 242 -3.36 8.50 -19.99
CA VAL A 242 -3.66 9.95 -19.94
C VAL A 242 -4.76 10.27 -18.93
N SER A 243 -5.92 9.60 -19.03
CA SER A 243 -7.05 9.84 -18.10
C SER A 243 -6.68 9.58 -16.64
N LEU A 244 -5.87 8.54 -16.37
CA LEU A 244 -5.40 8.25 -15.01
C LEU A 244 -4.42 9.32 -14.50
N VAL A 245 -3.55 9.86 -15.35
CA VAL A 245 -2.64 10.96 -14.96
C VAL A 245 -3.44 12.22 -14.61
N LEU A 246 -4.45 12.56 -15.41
CA LEU A 246 -5.35 13.69 -15.11
C LEU A 246 -6.12 13.47 -13.81
N GLY A 247 -6.63 12.25 -13.59
CA GLY A 247 -7.27 11.88 -12.32
C GLY A 247 -6.33 11.91 -11.12
N LEU A 248 -5.07 11.49 -11.33
CA LEU A 248 -4.03 11.53 -10.28
C LEU A 248 -3.76 12.96 -9.82
N ASN A 249 -3.69 13.90 -10.75
CA ASN A 249 -3.51 15.32 -10.44
C ASN A 249 -4.61 15.81 -9.48
N VAL A 250 -5.88 15.51 -9.77
CA VAL A 250 -7.03 15.88 -8.92
C VAL A 250 -6.92 15.22 -7.54
N ALA A 251 -6.63 13.92 -7.49
CA ALA A 251 -6.53 13.20 -6.21
C ALA A 251 -5.38 13.72 -5.34
N LEU A 252 -4.21 14.00 -5.93
CA LEU A 252 -3.07 14.57 -5.20
C LEU A 252 -3.35 16.00 -4.71
N LYS A 253 -4.13 16.78 -5.47
CA LYS A 253 -4.60 18.10 -5.02
C LYS A 253 -5.51 17.97 -3.79
N MET A 254 -6.45 17.01 -3.79
CA MET A 254 -7.31 16.73 -2.63
C MET A 254 -6.49 16.35 -1.39
N ILE A 255 -5.48 15.48 -1.54
CA ILE A 255 -4.58 15.10 -0.42
C ILE A 255 -3.79 16.33 0.08
N ARG A 256 -3.33 17.19 -0.82
CA ARG A 256 -2.61 18.41 -0.44
C ARG A 256 -3.51 19.41 0.28
N GLU A 257 -4.76 19.55 -0.15
CA GLU A 257 -5.75 20.42 0.47
C GLU A 257 -6.16 19.92 1.87
N GLU A 258 -6.27 18.61 2.06
CA GLU A 258 -6.48 18.00 3.39
C GLU A 258 -5.23 18.14 4.27
N GLY A 259 -4.03 18.08 3.66
CA GLY A 259 -2.74 17.98 4.33
C GLY A 259 -2.35 16.53 4.62
N LEU A 260 -1.10 16.14 4.31
CA LEU A 260 -0.65 14.75 4.43
C LEU A 260 -0.77 14.21 5.86
N GLU A 261 -0.40 15.00 6.85
CA GLU A 261 -0.53 14.63 8.27
C GLU A 261 -1.99 14.40 8.67
N ASN A 262 -2.91 15.27 8.21
CA ASN A 262 -4.35 15.12 8.46
C ASN A 262 -4.92 13.88 7.74
N THR A 263 -4.45 13.62 6.52
CA THR A 263 -4.81 12.40 5.77
C THR A 263 -4.39 11.16 6.54
N ILE A 264 -3.18 11.10 7.07
CA ILE A 264 -2.68 9.98 7.89
C ILE A 264 -3.47 9.87 9.20
N ALA A 265 -3.73 10.99 9.88
CA ALA A 265 -4.51 11.03 11.12
C ALA A 265 -5.95 10.51 10.89
N ARG A 266 -6.59 10.89 9.78
CA ARG A 266 -7.91 10.36 9.39
C ARG A 266 -7.87 8.85 9.24
N HIS A 267 -6.88 8.29 8.54
CA HIS A 267 -6.73 6.84 8.40
C HIS A 267 -6.52 6.14 9.75
N SER A 268 -5.71 6.71 10.63
CA SER A 268 -5.50 6.19 11.98
C SER A 268 -6.79 6.15 12.80
N ARG A 269 -7.61 7.21 12.71
CA ARG A 269 -8.90 7.30 13.39
C ARG A 269 -9.91 6.29 12.83
N LEU A 270 -10.00 6.15 11.51
CA LEU A 270 -10.86 5.13 10.86
C LEU A 270 -10.45 3.71 11.23
N ALA A 271 -9.14 3.43 11.28
CA ALA A 271 -8.60 2.15 11.71
C ALA A 271 -8.95 1.85 13.16
N GLU A 272 -8.79 2.82 14.06
CA GLU A 272 -9.11 2.65 15.47
C GLU A 272 -10.61 2.40 15.68
N ALA A 273 -11.48 3.17 15.01
CA ALA A 273 -12.93 2.96 15.06
C ALA A 273 -13.32 1.55 14.56
N THR A 274 -12.69 1.08 13.47
CA THR A 274 -12.93 -0.26 12.93
C THR A 274 -12.49 -1.33 13.93
N ARG A 275 -11.32 -1.17 14.54
CA ARG A 275 -10.77 -2.11 15.54
C ARG A 275 -11.63 -2.18 16.78
N ARG A 276 -11.95 -1.03 17.41
CA ARG A 276 -12.81 -0.98 18.61
C ARG A 276 -14.19 -1.53 18.31
N GLY A 277 -14.74 -1.24 17.10
CA GLY A 277 -16.02 -1.81 16.66
C GLY A 277 -15.98 -3.34 16.59
N CYS A 278 -14.95 -3.92 15.98
CA CYS A 278 -14.79 -5.36 15.91
C CYS A 278 -14.56 -6.01 17.30
N GLU A 279 -13.72 -5.40 18.14
CA GLU A 279 -13.44 -5.89 19.50
C GLU A 279 -14.69 -5.85 20.40
N ALA A 280 -15.53 -4.80 20.27
CA ALA A 280 -16.80 -4.70 20.98
C ALA A 280 -17.83 -5.79 20.57
N LEU A 281 -17.69 -6.35 19.37
CA LEU A 281 -18.44 -7.52 18.92
C LEU A 281 -17.85 -8.85 19.43
N GLY A 282 -16.80 -8.82 20.24
CA GLY A 282 -16.10 -10.01 20.70
C GLY A 282 -15.17 -10.64 19.64
N LEU A 283 -14.89 -9.94 18.55
CA LEU A 283 -14.02 -10.46 17.49
C LEU A 283 -12.54 -10.19 17.83
N LYS A 284 -11.68 -11.13 17.45
CA LYS A 284 -10.24 -11.03 17.64
C LYS A 284 -9.58 -10.42 16.41
N LEU A 285 -8.76 -9.40 16.61
CA LEU A 285 -7.95 -8.82 15.53
C LEU A 285 -6.81 -9.76 15.16
N PHE A 286 -6.41 -9.73 13.88
CA PHE A 286 -5.38 -10.62 13.35
C PHE A 286 -3.97 -10.08 13.59
N ALA A 287 -3.74 -8.81 13.28
CA ALA A 287 -2.45 -8.16 13.48
C ALA A 287 -2.13 -7.97 14.97
N PRO A 288 -0.86 -8.14 15.40
CA PRO A 288 -0.45 -7.95 16.79
C PRO A 288 -0.55 -6.46 17.16
N PRO A 289 -0.80 -6.13 18.44
CA PRO A 289 -1.01 -4.74 18.87
C PRO A 289 0.11 -3.77 18.46
N GLU A 290 1.36 -4.21 18.57
CA GLU A 290 2.58 -3.44 18.26
C GLU A 290 2.77 -3.18 16.74
N GLY A 291 2.12 -3.94 15.88
CA GLY A 291 2.26 -3.87 14.42
C GLY A 291 0.96 -3.53 13.69
N ARG A 292 -0.06 -2.96 14.34
CA ARG A 292 -1.34 -2.64 13.69
C ARG A 292 -1.22 -1.41 12.80
N GLY A 293 -1.30 -1.62 11.48
CA GLY A 293 -1.32 -0.53 10.49
C GLY A 293 -2.68 0.18 10.37
N SER A 294 -2.67 1.36 9.73
CA SER A 294 -3.87 2.20 9.55
C SER A 294 -4.55 2.02 8.19
N ALA A 295 -4.10 1.07 7.35
CA ALA A 295 -4.64 0.88 6.01
C ALA A 295 -5.76 -0.17 5.95
N VAL A 296 -5.68 -1.21 6.77
CA VAL A 296 -6.59 -2.36 6.76
C VAL A 296 -6.68 -3.00 8.15
N THR A 297 -7.86 -3.46 8.51
CA THR A 297 -8.09 -4.24 9.74
C THR A 297 -8.50 -5.67 9.38
N PRO A 298 -7.56 -6.63 9.46
CA PRO A 298 -7.88 -8.05 9.36
C PRO A 298 -8.41 -8.57 10.71
N VAL A 299 -9.43 -9.42 10.62
CA VAL A 299 -10.18 -9.93 11.78
C VAL A 299 -10.31 -11.44 11.66
N TRP A 300 -10.03 -12.16 12.73
CA TRP A 300 -10.28 -13.60 12.80
C TRP A 300 -11.77 -13.89 12.67
N VAL A 301 -12.11 -14.89 11.87
CA VAL A 301 -13.47 -15.42 11.80
C VAL A 301 -13.76 -16.12 13.13
N PRO A 302 -14.87 -15.79 13.80
CA PRO A 302 -15.21 -16.43 15.06
C PRO A 302 -15.52 -17.92 14.89
N ALA A 303 -15.27 -18.71 15.92
CA ALA A 303 -15.48 -20.15 15.91
C ALA A 303 -16.93 -20.50 15.53
N GLY A 304 -17.09 -21.51 14.70
CA GLY A 304 -18.42 -21.98 14.26
C GLY A 304 -19.02 -21.19 13.08
N ILE A 305 -18.39 -20.11 12.62
CA ILE A 305 -18.86 -19.29 11.49
C ILE A 305 -18.01 -19.58 10.24
N ASP A 306 -18.65 -19.63 9.08
CA ASP A 306 -17.95 -19.71 7.78
C ASP A 306 -17.51 -18.30 7.34
N GLY A 307 -16.20 -18.05 7.29
CA GLY A 307 -15.66 -16.77 6.87
C GLY A 307 -15.98 -16.39 5.41
N LYS A 308 -16.16 -17.37 4.53
CA LYS A 308 -16.60 -17.11 3.16
C LYS A 308 -18.06 -16.67 3.13
N ALA A 309 -18.90 -17.19 4.03
CA ALA A 309 -20.29 -16.76 4.17
C ALA A 309 -20.38 -15.30 4.65
N ILE A 310 -19.51 -14.85 5.58
CA ILE A 310 -19.45 -13.44 6.00
C ILE A 310 -19.24 -12.53 4.78
N VAL A 311 -18.17 -12.73 4.03
CA VAL A 311 -17.82 -11.90 2.87
C VAL A 311 -18.92 -11.93 1.80
N LYS A 312 -19.46 -13.11 1.52
CA LYS A 312 -20.54 -13.29 0.53
C LYS A 312 -21.82 -12.56 0.96
N MET A 313 -22.24 -12.72 2.22
CA MET A 313 -23.50 -12.15 2.73
C MET A 313 -23.44 -10.64 2.84
N MET A 314 -22.34 -10.08 3.34
CA MET A 314 -22.13 -8.63 3.36
C MET A 314 -22.33 -8.02 1.97
N LYS A 315 -21.75 -8.63 0.92
CA LYS A 315 -21.93 -8.17 -0.45
C LYS A 315 -23.33 -8.40 -0.99
N SER A 316 -23.84 -9.64 -0.90
CA SER A 316 -25.09 -10.03 -1.57
C SER A 316 -26.33 -9.42 -0.93
N GLU A 317 -26.37 -9.29 0.39
CA GLU A 317 -27.54 -8.78 1.10
C GLU A 317 -27.47 -7.29 1.45
N TYR A 318 -26.27 -6.80 1.81
CA TYR A 318 -26.11 -5.44 2.30
C TYR A 318 -25.36 -4.51 1.33
N GLY A 319 -24.77 -5.05 0.23
CA GLY A 319 -24.03 -4.26 -0.73
C GLY A 319 -22.65 -3.81 -0.24
N VAL A 320 -22.16 -4.33 0.88
CA VAL A 320 -20.86 -3.98 1.46
C VAL A 320 -19.83 -5.02 1.05
N THR A 321 -18.88 -4.62 0.21
CA THR A 321 -17.81 -5.51 -0.28
C THR A 321 -16.58 -5.36 0.60
N ILE A 322 -16.26 -6.38 1.40
CA ILE A 322 -15.01 -6.52 2.15
C ILE A 322 -14.13 -7.60 1.51
N ALA A 323 -12.88 -7.71 1.94
CA ALA A 323 -11.97 -8.75 1.46
C ALA A 323 -11.92 -9.96 2.39
N GLY A 324 -11.74 -11.16 1.84
CA GLY A 324 -11.39 -12.35 2.61
C GLY A 324 -9.90 -12.48 2.89
N GLY A 325 -9.51 -13.50 3.64
CA GLY A 325 -8.12 -13.91 3.78
C GLY A 325 -7.53 -14.44 2.47
N GLN A 326 -6.20 -14.54 2.43
CA GLN A 326 -5.46 -15.08 1.30
C GLN A 326 -4.68 -16.33 1.73
N ASP A 327 -4.31 -17.16 0.78
CA ASP A 327 -3.52 -18.39 0.98
C ASP A 327 -4.03 -19.21 2.19
N ASP A 328 -3.22 -19.53 3.17
CA ASP A 328 -3.56 -20.35 4.35
C ASP A 328 -4.61 -19.70 5.26
N TYR A 329 -4.85 -18.40 5.11
CA TYR A 329 -5.87 -17.66 5.86
C TYR A 329 -7.19 -17.49 5.10
N ALA A 330 -7.33 -18.08 3.91
CA ALA A 330 -8.58 -18.05 3.14
C ALA A 330 -9.74 -18.69 3.92
N GLY A 331 -10.77 -17.89 4.20
CA GLY A 331 -11.91 -18.31 5.04
C GLY A 331 -11.65 -18.29 6.55
N ARG A 332 -10.43 -18.02 7.01
CA ARG A 332 -10.07 -17.93 8.42
C ARG A 332 -10.06 -16.50 8.96
N ILE A 333 -9.85 -15.52 8.07
CA ILE A 333 -9.95 -14.08 8.37
C ILE A 333 -10.80 -13.39 7.29
N PHE A 334 -11.34 -12.24 7.65
CA PHE A 334 -11.82 -11.23 6.71
C PHE A 334 -11.10 -9.90 6.98
N ARG A 335 -11.12 -9.00 6.00
CA ARG A 335 -10.37 -7.73 6.07
C ARG A 335 -11.28 -6.57 5.70
N VAL A 336 -11.31 -5.56 6.57
CA VAL A 336 -11.97 -4.28 6.31
C VAL A 336 -10.92 -3.27 5.90
N GLY A 337 -11.05 -2.73 4.68
CA GLY A 337 -10.21 -1.64 4.19
C GLY A 337 -10.75 -0.30 4.69
N HIS A 338 -9.84 0.61 5.01
CA HIS A 338 -10.17 1.98 5.43
C HIS A 338 -9.11 3.00 4.99
N LEU A 339 -8.38 2.69 3.87
CA LEU A 339 -7.40 3.59 3.25
C LEU A 339 -7.95 4.24 1.98
N GLY A 340 -7.57 5.48 1.71
CA GLY A 340 -7.98 6.24 0.54
C GLY A 340 -9.22 7.08 0.84
N TYR A 341 -10.22 7.02 -0.03
CA TYR A 341 -11.43 7.87 0.06
C TYR A 341 -12.49 7.23 0.95
N PHE A 342 -12.23 7.26 2.26
CA PHE A 342 -13.15 6.78 3.29
C PHE A 342 -13.40 7.85 4.34
N GLY A 343 -14.63 7.85 4.88
CA GLY A 343 -15.07 8.67 6.01
C GLY A 343 -15.72 7.85 7.12
N ASP A 344 -16.10 8.53 8.19
CA ASP A 344 -16.64 7.94 9.42
C ASP A 344 -17.89 7.08 9.15
N PHE A 345 -18.79 7.54 8.28
CA PHE A 345 -20.02 6.82 7.94
C PHE A 345 -19.80 5.56 7.10
N ASP A 346 -18.67 5.46 6.38
CA ASP A 346 -18.30 4.21 5.68
C ASP A 346 -18.00 3.13 6.71
N ILE A 347 -17.30 3.46 7.79
CA ILE A 347 -17.01 2.52 8.89
C ILE A 347 -18.27 2.13 9.64
N ILE A 348 -19.14 3.11 10.00
CA ILE A 348 -20.42 2.83 10.66
C ILE A 348 -21.30 1.91 9.81
N THR A 349 -21.41 2.19 8.50
CA THR A 349 -22.15 1.36 7.56
C THR A 349 -21.57 -0.06 7.48
N THR A 350 -20.27 -0.18 7.48
CA THR A 350 -19.58 -1.48 7.43
C THR A 350 -19.83 -2.30 8.69
N LEU A 351 -19.70 -1.69 9.86
CA LEU A 351 -19.99 -2.35 11.15
C LEU A 351 -21.46 -2.75 11.27
N ALA A 352 -22.40 -1.88 10.84
CA ALA A 352 -23.81 -2.22 10.80
C ALA A 352 -24.09 -3.46 9.92
N ALA A 353 -23.50 -3.51 8.72
CA ALA A 353 -23.63 -4.67 7.84
C ALA A 353 -22.96 -5.93 8.43
N LEU A 354 -21.82 -5.77 9.11
CA LEU A 354 -21.13 -6.86 9.79
C LEU A 354 -21.98 -7.43 10.94
N GLU A 355 -22.56 -6.59 11.80
CA GLU A 355 -23.46 -7.00 12.88
C GLU A 355 -24.67 -7.78 12.34
N MET A 356 -25.33 -7.24 11.31
CA MET A 356 -26.47 -7.91 10.69
C MET A 356 -26.08 -9.25 10.08
N THR A 357 -24.89 -9.33 9.48
CA THR A 357 -24.35 -10.57 8.90
C THR A 357 -24.06 -11.60 9.99
N LEU A 358 -23.32 -11.22 11.03
CA LEU A 358 -22.96 -12.09 12.13
C LEU A 358 -24.19 -12.64 12.86
N ALA A 359 -25.20 -11.80 13.11
CA ALA A 359 -26.47 -12.21 13.72
C ALA A 359 -27.22 -13.25 12.87
N LYS A 360 -27.26 -13.08 11.53
CA LYS A 360 -27.88 -14.05 10.63
C LYS A 360 -27.12 -15.38 10.57
N LEU A 361 -25.82 -15.34 10.75
CA LEU A 361 -24.98 -16.54 10.80
C LEU A 361 -24.98 -17.21 12.19
N GLY A 362 -25.76 -16.69 13.15
CA GLY A 362 -25.92 -17.28 14.47
C GLY A 362 -24.80 -16.95 15.47
N TYR A 363 -23.97 -15.94 15.20
CA TYR A 363 -22.99 -15.46 16.16
C TYR A 363 -23.67 -14.58 17.22
N GLU A 364 -23.41 -14.85 18.49
CA GLU A 364 -23.99 -14.12 19.62
C GLU A 364 -23.12 -12.94 20.04
N PHE A 365 -23.68 -11.75 20.11
CA PHE A 365 -23.05 -10.52 20.57
C PHE A 365 -24.13 -9.50 20.97
N GLU A 366 -23.75 -8.43 21.65
CA GLU A 366 -24.65 -7.30 21.97
C GLU A 366 -24.83 -6.45 20.71
N ARG A 367 -26.07 -6.39 20.19
CA ARG A 367 -26.39 -5.62 18.98
C ARG A 367 -26.17 -4.12 19.20
N GLY A 368 -25.52 -3.49 18.25
CA GLY A 368 -25.17 -2.07 18.31
C GLY A 368 -23.88 -1.78 19.07
N SER A 369 -23.26 -2.78 19.73
CA SER A 369 -22.02 -2.55 20.49
C SER A 369 -20.85 -2.13 19.60
N GLY A 370 -20.73 -2.71 18.40
CA GLY A 370 -19.68 -2.37 17.45
C GLY A 370 -19.83 -0.94 16.90
N ILE A 371 -21.07 -0.58 16.52
CA ILE A 371 -21.40 0.77 16.06
C ILE A 371 -21.11 1.80 17.16
N LYS A 372 -21.61 1.56 18.38
CA LYS A 372 -21.41 2.44 19.54
C LYS A 372 -19.93 2.65 19.85
N ALA A 373 -19.12 1.60 19.78
CA ALA A 373 -17.69 1.69 20.02
C ALA A 373 -16.97 2.54 18.95
N ALA A 374 -17.37 2.42 17.68
CA ALA A 374 -16.82 3.25 16.61
C ALA A 374 -17.25 4.72 16.72
N GLU A 375 -18.55 4.98 17.05
CA GLU A 375 -19.06 6.33 17.31
C GLU A 375 -18.28 7.04 18.41
N SER A 376 -17.93 6.33 19.49
CA SER A 376 -17.12 6.90 20.59
C SER A 376 -15.79 7.44 20.08
N VAL A 377 -15.09 6.69 19.18
CA VAL A 377 -13.83 7.17 18.57
C VAL A 377 -14.03 8.44 17.75
N PHE A 378 -15.13 8.52 17.00
CA PHE A 378 -15.42 9.69 16.16
C PHE A 378 -15.87 10.92 16.95
N MET A 379 -16.39 10.72 18.16
CA MET A 379 -16.83 11.81 19.05
C MET A 379 -15.71 12.29 19.99
N GLU A 380 -14.67 11.49 20.23
CA GLU A 380 -13.50 11.83 21.06
C GLU A 380 -12.48 12.73 20.33
N GLY A 381 -12.47 12.78 19.00
CA GLY A 381 -11.57 13.54 18.13
C GLY A 381 -12.29 14.58 17.34
#